data_168675f737c57cf1e6ffd397f52e62f5
#
_entry.id   168675f737c57cf1e6ffd397f52e62f5
#
_cell.length_a   1.000
_cell.length_b   1.000
_cell.length_c   1.000
_cell.angle_alpha   90.00
_cell.angle_beta   90.00
_cell.angle_gamma   90.00
#
_symmetry.space_group_name_H-M   'P 1'
#
loop_
_entity.id
_entity.type
_entity.pdbx_description
1 polymer ?
#
loop_
_entity_poly.entity_id
_entity_poly.type
_entity_poly.pdbx_seq_one_letter_code
_entity_poly.pdbx_strand_id
1 'polypeptide(L)'
;MSIHLTSFVILAAIATVFGAPAISVSDSDCNLITQVIDNRYPLTDPIVLGDGSVKYRIAIITDLDGNSVSADESFTWVSYFKKGYLTYSPATKNVFIEWDNSTSNGDQFKSKLSMNGRGLELSELVTYNANLITLDDKTGLVYLINDNVLIPWVMVTDGDGRNIKGMKNEWATVKNSKLYVGSHGRELVSKNGQKIDLSSMWVKTIDKSGSVQHLNWTENFVKIRAAINIHFPGYMTHEAVEWSDIHHRWFFLPRKISSESFDVLVDERKGTNVLLSASPNFEDIKVVRIGEIVPNHGYASFKFIPGTNHTVITAISTQEEGDVTATFITAFTIEGKILLPETKVSDLKYEGFEFI
;
A
#
# COMPACT_ATOMS: atom_id res chain seq x y z
N MET A 1 71.90 26.05 47.63
CA MET A 1 70.99 25.16 46.86
C MET A 1 69.62 25.31 47.49
N SER A 2 68.79 26.16 46.86
CA SER A 2 67.49 26.57 47.40
C SER A 2 66.41 26.03 46.48
N ILE A 3 65.50 25.22 46.98
CA ILE A 3 64.43 24.59 46.27
C ILE A 3 63.19 25.50 46.48
N HIS A 4 62.72 26.12 45.40
CA HIS A 4 61.48 26.85 45.42
C HIS A 4 60.30 25.88 45.19
N LEU A 5 59.40 25.81 46.19
CA LEU A 5 58.12 25.15 46.12
C LEU A 5 57.10 26.19 45.55
N THR A 6 56.53 25.89 44.38
CA THR A 6 55.48 26.69 43.79
C THR A 6 54.13 26.05 44.17
N SER A 7 53.35 26.75 44.98
CA SER A 7 52.01 26.34 45.38
C SER A 7 51.02 26.62 44.25
N PHE A 8 50.34 25.57 43.78
CA PHE A 8 49.18 25.73 42.89
C PHE A 8 47.91 25.89 43.72
N VAL A 9 47.27 27.05 43.59
CA VAL A 9 45.95 27.31 44.14
C VAL A 9 44.90 26.79 43.14
N ILE A 10 44.15 25.74 43.53
CA ILE A 10 43.03 25.25 42.76
C ILE A 10 41.79 26.07 43.19
N LEU A 11 41.30 26.87 42.28
CA LEU A 11 40.02 27.57 42.43
C LEU A 11 38.88 26.57 42.11
N ALA A 12 38.16 26.08 43.10
CA ALA A 12 36.94 25.31 42.89
C ALA A 12 35.79 26.25 42.59
N ALA A 13 35.30 26.25 41.35
CA ALA A 13 34.08 26.91 40.95
C ALA A 13 32.87 26.06 41.42
N ILE A 14 32.13 26.54 42.38
CA ILE A 14 30.85 25.94 42.80
C ILE A 14 29.80 26.35 41.74
N ALA A 15 29.42 25.44 40.85
CA ALA A 15 28.27 25.62 40.00
C ALA A 15 27.01 25.25 40.80
N THR A 16 26.23 26.26 41.16
CA THR A 16 24.87 26.08 41.71
C THR A 16 23.95 25.62 40.57
N VAL A 17 23.66 24.31 40.52
CA VAL A 17 22.63 23.76 39.64
C VAL A 17 21.27 24.14 40.23
N PHE A 18 20.57 25.06 39.59
CA PHE A 18 19.15 25.27 39.84
C PHE A 18 18.41 23.99 39.35
N GLY A 19 18.01 23.16 40.31
CA GLY A 19 17.14 22.03 40.03
C GLY A 19 15.77 22.52 39.57
N ALA A 20 15.41 22.23 38.32
CA ALA A 20 14.02 22.32 37.93
C ALA A 20 13.20 21.33 38.77
N PRO A 21 11.97 21.71 39.24
CA PRO A 21 11.16 20.81 40.02
C PRO A 21 10.91 19.51 39.19
N ALA A 22 11.30 18.37 39.76
CA ALA A 22 10.92 17.08 39.21
C ALA A 22 9.39 16.98 39.31
N ILE A 23 8.71 17.00 38.17
CA ILE A 23 7.30 16.67 38.11
C ILE A 23 7.23 15.18 38.39
N SER A 24 6.87 14.79 39.61
CA SER A 24 6.51 13.41 39.91
C SER A 24 5.16 13.13 39.25
N VAL A 25 5.19 12.53 38.09
CA VAL A 25 4.00 11.88 37.52
C VAL A 25 3.78 10.64 38.36
N SER A 26 2.69 10.60 39.14
CA SER A 26 2.32 9.41 39.87
C SER A 26 1.94 8.32 38.88
N ASP A 27 2.47 7.12 39.07
CA ASP A 27 2.18 5.92 38.24
C ASP A 27 0.69 5.48 38.27
N SER A 28 -0.15 6.20 39.00
CA SER A 28 -1.59 5.91 39.14
C SER A 28 -2.46 6.47 38.01
N ASP A 29 -1.95 7.35 37.13
CA ASP A 29 -2.73 7.97 36.06
C ASP A 29 -2.39 7.46 34.68
N CYS A 30 -1.61 6.39 34.57
CA CYS A 30 -1.53 5.58 33.36
C CYS A 30 -2.79 4.72 33.26
N ASN A 31 -3.96 5.38 33.15
CA ASN A 31 -5.12 4.75 32.54
C ASN A 31 -4.68 4.38 31.14
N LEU A 32 -4.33 3.12 30.95
CA LEU A 32 -4.39 2.43 29.68
C LEU A 32 -5.84 2.55 29.19
N ILE A 33 -6.19 3.72 28.64
CA ILE A 33 -7.27 3.82 27.70
C ILE A 33 -6.81 2.90 26.58
N THR A 34 -7.28 1.67 26.59
CA THR A 34 -7.32 0.80 25.42
C THR A 34 -8.15 1.58 24.41
N GLN A 35 -7.50 2.48 23.68
CA GLN A 35 -8.17 3.24 22.63
C GLN A 35 -8.67 2.22 21.64
N VAL A 36 -9.97 2.00 21.63
CA VAL A 36 -10.64 1.15 20.67
C VAL A 36 -10.26 1.66 19.28
N ILE A 37 -9.89 0.76 18.38
CA ILE A 37 -9.66 1.13 16.99
C ILE A 37 -11.00 1.52 16.39
N ASP A 38 -11.05 2.66 15.72
CA ASP A 38 -12.20 3.04 14.90
C ASP A 38 -12.15 2.25 13.59
N ASN A 39 -13.02 1.24 13.48
CA ASN A 39 -13.12 0.37 12.32
C ASN A 39 -14.17 0.86 11.31
N ARG A 40 -14.54 2.14 11.34
CA ARG A 40 -15.48 2.72 10.37
C ARG A 40 -14.97 2.51 8.95
N TYR A 41 -15.80 1.86 8.14
CA TYR A 41 -15.51 1.57 6.74
C TYR A 41 -16.83 1.40 5.95
N PRO A 42 -17.01 2.09 4.82
CA PRO A 42 -16.17 3.19 4.32
C PRO A 42 -16.23 4.44 5.22
N LEU A 43 -15.37 5.44 4.98
CA LEU A 43 -15.31 6.67 5.80
C LEU A 43 -16.55 7.55 5.60
N THR A 44 -17.13 7.54 4.40
CA THR A 44 -18.38 8.24 4.06
C THR A 44 -19.52 7.23 4.05
N ASP A 45 -20.64 7.57 4.67
CA ASP A 45 -21.82 6.72 4.68
C ASP A 45 -22.34 6.46 3.27
N PRO A 46 -22.59 5.20 2.88
CA PRO A 46 -23.15 4.87 1.58
C PRO A 46 -24.57 5.44 1.40
N ILE A 47 -24.90 5.81 0.17
CA ILE A 47 -26.22 6.36 -0.20
C ILE A 47 -27.08 5.22 -0.77
N VAL A 48 -28.17 4.88 -0.11
CA VAL A 48 -29.16 3.92 -0.63
C VAL A 48 -30.11 4.65 -1.57
N LEU A 49 -30.20 4.18 -2.81
CA LEU A 49 -31.07 4.76 -3.86
C LEU A 49 -32.46 4.14 -3.82
N GLY A 50 -33.44 4.80 -4.46
CA GLY A 50 -34.83 4.36 -4.44
C GLY A 50 -35.12 3.01 -5.10
N ASP A 51 -34.20 2.50 -5.95
CA ASP A 51 -34.28 1.18 -6.58
C ASP A 51 -33.54 0.09 -5.76
N GLY A 52 -33.04 0.42 -4.58
CA GLY A 52 -32.25 -0.47 -3.70
C GLY A 52 -30.79 -0.60 -4.09
N SER A 53 -30.31 0.11 -5.10
CA SER A 53 -28.87 0.23 -5.39
C SER A 53 -28.17 1.04 -4.30
N VAL A 54 -26.88 0.81 -4.11
CA VAL A 54 -26.07 1.50 -3.11
C VAL A 54 -24.94 2.25 -3.81
N LYS A 55 -24.82 3.54 -3.53
CA LYS A 55 -23.80 4.43 -4.09
C LYS A 55 -22.74 4.72 -3.03
N TYR A 56 -21.49 4.37 -3.33
CA TYR A 56 -20.32 4.52 -2.46
C TYR A 56 -19.40 5.61 -2.97
N ARG A 57 -18.83 6.39 -2.07
CA ARG A 57 -17.73 7.31 -2.40
C ARG A 57 -16.46 6.51 -2.61
N ILE A 58 -15.74 6.77 -3.72
CA ILE A 58 -14.48 6.09 -4.07
C ILE A 58 -13.38 7.09 -4.39
N ALA A 59 -12.14 6.65 -4.25
CA ALA A 59 -10.97 7.40 -4.68
C ALA A 59 -9.91 6.50 -5.30
N ILE A 60 -9.07 7.10 -6.18
CA ILE A 60 -7.86 6.52 -6.73
C ILE A 60 -6.70 7.51 -6.63
N ILE A 61 -5.47 7.00 -6.52
CA ILE A 61 -4.25 7.80 -6.36
C ILE A 61 -3.15 7.33 -7.32
N THR A 62 -2.31 8.28 -7.81
CA THR A 62 -1.30 7.96 -8.82
C THR A 62 0.05 7.59 -8.24
N ASP A 63 0.69 6.61 -8.87
CA ASP A 63 2.14 6.48 -8.96
C ASP A 63 2.59 6.95 -10.35
N LEU A 64 3.29 8.07 -10.40
CA LEU A 64 3.78 8.66 -11.65
C LEU A 64 5.23 8.26 -11.95
N ASP A 65 5.84 7.41 -11.15
CA ASP A 65 7.26 7.05 -11.25
C ASP A 65 8.16 8.29 -11.33
N GLY A 66 9.12 8.28 -12.25
CA GLY A 66 10.00 9.42 -12.50
C GLY A 66 9.28 10.71 -12.94
N ASN A 67 8.04 10.62 -13.43
CA ASN A 67 7.22 11.77 -13.83
C ASN A 67 6.53 12.47 -12.65
N SER A 68 6.74 12.01 -11.42
CA SER A 68 6.26 12.67 -10.20
C SER A 68 6.96 13.99 -9.91
N VAL A 69 8.08 14.30 -10.57
CA VAL A 69 8.80 15.58 -10.38
C VAL A 69 7.94 16.76 -10.80
N SER A 70 7.76 17.74 -9.89
CA SER A 70 7.00 18.95 -10.19
C SER A 70 7.67 19.78 -11.28
N ALA A 71 6.88 20.20 -12.28
CA ALA A 71 7.34 21.12 -13.31
C ALA A 71 7.51 22.56 -12.79
N ASP A 72 6.76 22.93 -11.75
CA ASP A 72 6.64 24.33 -11.29
C ASP A 72 7.47 24.62 -10.04
N GLU A 73 7.82 23.60 -9.26
CA GLU A 73 8.49 23.77 -7.97
C GLU A 73 9.71 22.87 -7.84
N SER A 74 10.89 23.46 -7.57
CA SER A 74 12.12 22.71 -7.33
C SER A 74 12.02 21.84 -6.08
N PHE A 75 12.65 20.66 -6.12
CA PHE A 75 12.67 19.69 -5.00
C PHE A 75 11.27 19.34 -4.50
N THR A 76 10.30 19.23 -5.41
CA THR A 76 8.92 18.92 -5.12
C THR A 76 8.45 17.79 -6.03
N TRP A 77 7.70 16.85 -5.47
CA TRP A 77 7.10 15.72 -6.18
C TRP A 77 5.58 15.84 -6.07
N VAL A 78 4.88 15.30 -7.07
CA VAL A 78 3.42 15.40 -7.19
C VAL A 78 2.79 14.04 -7.41
N SER A 79 1.58 13.87 -6.91
CA SER A 79 0.68 12.78 -7.21
C SER A 79 -0.74 13.31 -7.36
N TYR A 80 -1.63 12.60 -8.07
CA TYR A 80 -3.01 13.01 -8.28
C TYR A 80 -3.95 12.08 -7.53
N PHE A 81 -4.99 12.68 -6.94
CA PHE A 81 -6.00 12.02 -6.15
C PHE A 81 -7.37 12.30 -6.79
N LYS A 82 -7.95 11.30 -7.44
CA LYS A 82 -9.20 11.40 -8.16
C LYS A 82 -10.32 10.72 -7.39
N LYS A 83 -11.44 11.43 -7.23
CA LYS A 83 -12.63 10.95 -6.51
C LYS A 83 -13.77 10.68 -7.47
N GLY A 84 -14.67 9.80 -7.05
CA GLY A 84 -15.86 9.45 -7.81
C GLY A 84 -16.87 8.71 -6.96
N TYR A 85 -17.77 8.03 -7.65
CA TYR A 85 -18.77 7.16 -7.03
C TYR A 85 -18.83 5.82 -7.77
N LEU A 86 -18.97 4.76 -6.99
CA LEU A 86 -19.35 3.44 -7.45
C LEU A 86 -20.80 3.18 -7.02
N THR A 87 -21.66 2.82 -7.96
CA THR A 87 -23.03 2.36 -7.66
C THR A 87 -23.10 0.86 -7.91
N TYR A 88 -23.52 0.11 -6.91
CA TYR A 88 -23.77 -1.34 -6.99
C TYR A 88 -25.25 -1.64 -6.82
N SER A 89 -25.82 -2.42 -7.73
CA SER A 89 -27.19 -2.92 -7.65
C SER A 89 -27.20 -4.37 -7.18
N PRO A 90 -27.66 -4.68 -5.95
CA PRO A 90 -27.76 -6.05 -5.47
C PRO A 90 -28.72 -6.93 -6.30
N ALA A 91 -29.79 -6.33 -6.86
CA ALA A 91 -30.80 -7.01 -7.64
C ALA A 91 -30.27 -7.51 -9.00
N THR A 92 -29.54 -6.66 -9.72
CA THR A 92 -29.02 -6.95 -11.07
C THR A 92 -27.54 -7.35 -11.05
N LYS A 93 -26.84 -7.11 -9.93
CA LYS A 93 -25.38 -7.22 -9.77
C LYS A 93 -24.60 -6.32 -10.71
N ASN A 94 -25.22 -5.25 -11.23
CA ASN A 94 -24.54 -4.26 -12.06
C ASN A 94 -23.69 -3.34 -11.18
N VAL A 95 -22.53 -2.96 -11.73
CA VAL A 95 -21.63 -1.94 -11.17
C VAL A 95 -21.53 -0.79 -12.17
N PHE A 96 -21.63 0.43 -11.67
CA PHE A 96 -21.50 1.64 -12.47
C PHE A 96 -20.53 2.62 -11.75
N ILE A 97 -19.67 3.30 -12.52
CA ILE A 97 -18.68 4.23 -12.01
C ILE A 97 -18.91 5.62 -12.60
N GLU A 98 -18.88 6.63 -11.74
CA GLU A 98 -18.94 8.05 -12.12
C GLU A 98 -17.78 8.79 -11.46
N TRP A 99 -16.96 9.47 -12.24
CA TRP A 99 -15.87 10.30 -11.72
C TRP A 99 -16.31 11.74 -11.56
N ASP A 100 -15.78 12.42 -10.53
CA ASP A 100 -16.01 13.84 -10.31
C ASP A 100 -15.42 14.66 -11.46
N ASN A 101 -16.14 15.74 -11.84
CA ASN A 101 -15.77 16.62 -12.96
C ASN A 101 -14.84 17.78 -12.55
N SER A 102 -14.29 17.78 -11.33
CA SER A 102 -13.55 18.93 -10.79
C SER A 102 -12.27 19.24 -11.58
N THR A 103 -11.49 18.21 -11.92
CA THR A 103 -10.31 18.31 -12.81
C THR A 103 -10.13 16.98 -13.55
N SER A 104 -9.46 16.98 -14.72
CA SER A 104 -9.25 15.74 -15.48
C SER A 104 -8.48 14.67 -14.68
N ASN A 105 -7.52 15.10 -13.84
CA ASN A 105 -6.65 14.22 -13.08
C ASN A 105 -6.98 14.15 -11.57
N GLY A 106 -7.96 14.94 -11.08
CA GLY A 106 -8.28 15.05 -9.65
C GLY A 106 -7.43 16.10 -8.92
N ASP A 107 -7.45 16.04 -7.58
CA ASP A 107 -6.70 16.94 -6.72
C ASP A 107 -5.20 16.60 -6.76
N GLN A 108 -4.33 17.61 -6.69
CA GLN A 108 -2.89 17.39 -6.69
C GLN A 108 -2.32 17.40 -5.27
N PHE A 109 -1.63 16.34 -4.89
CA PHE A 109 -0.77 16.33 -3.71
C PHE A 109 0.65 16.75 -4.07
N LYS A 110 1.35 17.35 -3.09
CA LYS A 110 2.76 17.76 -3.22
C LYS A 110 3.54 17.32 -1.97
N SER A 111 4.78 16.92 -2.17
CA SER A 111 5.73 16.62 -1.09
C SER A 111 7.15 17.02 -1.48
N LYS A 112 7.97 17.36 -0.48
CA LYS A 112 9.41 17.56 -0.62
C LYS A 112 10.23 16.38 -0.10
N LEU A 113 9.55 15.32 0.38
CA LEU A 113 10.20 14.11 0.86
C LEU A 113 10.51 13.21 -0.32
N SER A 114 11.76 12.77 -0.39
CA SER A 114 12.23 11.94 -1.49
C SER A 114 13.41 11.08 -1.08
N MET A 115 13.64 10.01 -1.82
CA MET A 115 14.81 9.15 -1.68
C MET A 115 15.50 9.01 -3.05
N ASN A 116 16.79 9.36 -3.10
CA ASN A 116 17.58 9.34 -4.35
C ASN A 116 16.93 10.15 -5.51
N GLY A 117 16.31 11.29 -5.18
CA GLY A 117 15.70 12.19 -6.16
C GLY A 117 14.34 11.72 -6.71
N ARG A 118 13.72 10.71 -6.10
CA ARG A 118 12.37 10.23 -6.41
C ARG A 118 11.50 10.23 -5.13
N GLY A 119 10.19 10.43 -5.28
CA GLY A 119 9.24 10.42 -4.17
C GLY A 119 7.82 10.67 -4.64
N LEU A 120 6.88 10.51 -3.75
CA LEU A 120 5.45 10.63 -3.98
C LEU A 120 4.93 9.69 -5.08
N GLU A 121 5.49 8.50 -5.12
CA GLU A 121 5.06 7.39 -5.96
C GLU A 121 4.06 6.56 -5.15
N LEU A 122 2.76 6.95 -5.24
CA LEU A 122 1.74 6.48 -4.30
C LEU A 122 0.99 5.28 -4.87
N SER A 123 1.28 4.09 -4.34
CA SER A 123 0.87 2.80 -4.89
C SER A 123 -0.39 2.19 -4.29
N GLU A 124 -0.90 2.68 -3.14
CA GLU A 124 -2.09 2.10 -2.52
C GLU A 124 -2.88 3.15 -1.73
N LEU A 125 -4.18 2.91 -1.59
CA LEU A 125 -5.09 3.58 -0.66
C LEU A 125 -5.70 2.55 0.28
N VAL A 126 -5.75 2.86 1.58
CA VAL A 126 -6.37 1.99 2.58
C VAL A 126 -6.98 2.80 3.72
N THR A 127 -8.16 2.41 4.17
CA THR A 127 -8.79 2.96 5.37
C THR A 127 -8.34 2.19 6.60
N TYR A 128 -7.73 2.89 7.57
CA TYR A 128 -7.29 2.30 8.83
C TYR A 128 -7.48 3.27 10.00
N ASN A 129 -8.12 2.82 11.07
CA ASN A 129 -8.41 3.60 12.28
C ASN A 129 -9.07 4.95 11.95
N ALA A 130 -10.12 4.91 11.10
CA ALA A 130 -10.86 6.05 10.56
C ALA A 130 -10.01 7.12 9.82
N ASN A 131 -8.84 6.76 9.34
CA ASN A 131 -8.02 7.60 8.50
C ASN A 131 -7.88 6.97 7.10
N LEU A 132 -7.85 7.80 6.08
CA LEU A 132 -7.42 7.40 4.76
C LEU A 132 -5.89 7.48 4.70
N ILE A 133 -5.27 6.39 4.29
CA ILE A 133 -3.81 6.20 4.27
C ILE A 133 -3.37 5.93 2.84
N THR A 134 -2.17 6.41 2.48
CA THR A 134 -1.49 6.07 1.23
C THR A 134 -0.02 5.72 1.47
N LEU A 135 0.56 4.99 0.54
CA LEU A 135 1.89 4.40 0.64
C LEU A 135 2.78 4.92 -0.49
N ASP A 136 4.00 5.33 -0.16
CA ASP A 136 5.02 5.71 -1.14
C ASP A 136 5.98 4.52 -1.37
N ASP A 137 6.02 4.00 -2.57
CA ASP A 137 6.80 2.82 -2.95
C ASP A 137 8.30 3.12 -3.06
N LYS A 138 8.66 4.40 -3.10
CA LYS A 138 10.06 4.83 -3.27
C LYS A 138 10.76 5.16 -1.99
N THR A 139 10.07 5.87 -1.11
CA THR A 139 10.65 6.35 0.15
C THR A 139 10.40 5.40 1.32
N GLY A 140 9.40 4.52 1.21
CA GLY A 140 8.91 3.71 2.31
C GLY A 140 8.01 4.48 3.27
N LEU A 141 7.61 5.70 2.92
CA LEU A 141 6.71 6.51 3.73
C LEU A 141 5.27 6.02 3.62
N VAL A 142 4.61 6.07 4.76
CA VAL A 142 3.17 5.87 4.92
C VAL A 142 2.59 7.22 5.34
N TYR A 143 1.62 7.72 4.58
CA TYR A 143 1.01 9.02 4.83
C TYR A 143 -0.44 8.87 5.28
N LEU A 144 -0.87 9.74 6.19
CA LEU A 144 -2.28 10.03 6.41
C LEU A 144 -2.72 11.09 5.41
N ILE A 145 -3.88 10.89 4.78
CA ILE A 145 -4.52 11.90 3.94
C ILE A 145 -5.52 12.67 4.79
N ASN A 146 -5.29 13.96 4.94
CA ASN A 146 -6.22 14.87 5.61
C ASN A 146 -6.57 16.01 4.65
N ASP A 147 -7.80 15.99 4.12
CA ASP A 147 -8.24 16.84 3.01
C ASP A 147 -7.27 16.75 1.82
N ASN A 148 -6.57 17.82 1.50
CA ASN A 148 -5.60 17.88 0.41
C ASN A 148 -4.14 17.89 0.91
N VAL A 149 -3.89 17.40 2.13
CA VAL A 149 -2.55 17.37 2.74
C VAL A 149 -2.13 15.95 3.07
N LEU A 150 -0.89 15.62 2.72
CA LEU A 150 -0.23 14.37 3.09
C LEU A 150 0.58 14.59 4.38
N ILE A 151 0.24 13.86 5.44
CA ILE A 151 0.93 13.91 6.72
C ILE A 151 1.81 12.66 6.82
N PRO A 152 3.16 12.78 6.83
CA PRO A 152 4.04 11.62 7.05
C PRO A 152 3.76 11.02 8.43
N TRP A 153 3.40 9.74 8.47
CA TRP A 153 3.05 9.05 9.70
C TRP A 153 4.13 8.05 10.13
N VAL A 154 4.48 7.13 9.25
CA VAL A 154 5.50 6.09 9.51
C VAL A 154 6.39 5.95 8.29
N MET A 155 7.68 5.70 8.51
CA MET A 155 8.60 5.25 7.47
C MET A 155 8.98 3.79 7.75
N VAL A 156 8.83 2.92 6.76
CA VAL A 156 9.24 1.53 6.83
C VAL A 156 10.44 1.27 5.91
N THR A 157 11.41 0.52 6.42
CA THR A 157 12.60 0.16 5.66
C THR A 157 12.50 -1.25 5.10
N ASP A 158 13.22 -1.52 4.03
CA ASP A 158 13.19 -2.78 3.30
C ASP A 158 13.70 -3.98 4.14
N GLY A 159 13.29 -5.19 3.76
CA GLY A 159 13.72 -6.42 4.40
C GLY A 159 13.34 -6.53 5.88
N ASP A 160 14.28 -6.89 6.74
CA ASP A 160 14.08 -7.08 8.19
C ASP A 160 14.01 -5.77 9.00
N GLY A 161 13.97 -4.62 8.33
CA GLY A 161 13.91 -3.31 8.97
C GLY A 161 15.29 -2.70 9.27
N ARG A 162 16.38 -3.33 8.86
CA ARG A 162 17.75 -2.85 9.05
C ARG A 162 18.42 -2.37 7.77
N ASN A 163 17.63 -2.13 6.73
CA ASN A 163 18.12 -1.62 5.46
C ASN A 163 18.14 -0.08 5.46
N ILE A 164 19.07 0.53 4.74
CA ILE A 164 19.13 1.98 4.51
C ILE A 164 18.10 2.45 3.48
N LYS A 165 17.52 1.51 2.73
CA LYS A 165 16.54 1.76 1.67
C LYS A 165 15.13 1.71 2.26
N GLY A 166 14.27 2.63 1.85
CA GLY A 166 12.84 2.54 2.09
C GLY A 166 12.26 1.27 1.46
N MET A 167 11.26 0.68 2.09
CA MET A 167 10.53 -0.43 1.50
C MET A 167 9.77 0.04 0.27
N LYS A 168 9.74 -0.79 -0.76
CA LYS A 168 8.84 -0.60 -1.89
C LYS A 168 7.44 -1.03 -1.46
N ASN A 169 6.65 -0.06 -0.98
CA ASN A 169 5.30 -0.28 -0.46
C ASN A 169 4.31 -0.42 -1.61
N GLU A 170 3.85 -1.62 -1.90
CA GLU A 170 3.00 -1.89 -3.06
C GLU A 170 1.53 -2.13 -2.71
N TRP A 171 1.28 -2.68 -1.54
CA TRP A 171 -0.08 -3.01 -1.11
C TRP A 171 -0.25 -2.86 0.39
N ALA A 172 -1.49 -2.58 0.80
CA ALA A 172 -1.84 -2.58 2.21
C ALA A 172 -3.26 -3.11 2.44
N THR A 173 -3.44 -3.76 3.58
CA THR A 173 -4.75 -4.22 4.04
C THR A 173 -4.82 -4.24 5.55
N VAL A 174 -6.02 -4.31 6.12
CA VAL A 174 -6.22 -4.35 7.57
C VAL A 174 -6.57 -5.76 8.02
N LYS A 175 -5.84 -6.28 9.00
CA LYS A 175 -6.10 -7.57 9.62
C LYS A 175 -5.85 -7.50 11.12
N ASN A 176 -6.80 -7.97 11.91
CA ASN A 176 -6.70 -7.98 13.38
C ASN A 176 -6.29 -6.61 13.94
N SER A 177 -6.92 -5.55 13.46
CA SER A 177 -6.67 -4.16 13.91
C SER A 177 -5.24 -3.67 13.69
N LYS A 178 -4.51 -4.25 12.76
CA LYS A 178 -3.19 -3.80 12.30
C LYS A 178 -3.22 -3.55 10.80
N LEU A 179 -2.52 -2.52 10.37
CA LEU A 179 -2.23 -2.28 8.96
C LEU A 179 -1.09 -3.22 8.54
N TYR A 180 -1.32 -4.05 7.53
CA TYR A 180 -0.32 -4.86 6.87
C TYR A 180 0.14 -4.13 5.62
N VAL A 181 1.44 -4.00 5.41
CA VAL A 181 2.06 -3.35 4.24
C VAL A 181 3.03 -4.32 3.62
N GLY A 182 2.93 -4.54 2.33
CA GLY A 182 3.79 -5.46 1.61
C GLY A 182 4.43 -4.83 0.37
N SER A 183 5.40 -5.56 -0.19
CA SER A 183 6.10 -5.24 -1.43
C SER A 183 5.78 -6.31 -2.48
N HIS A 184 6.50 -6.33 -3.59
CA HIS A 184 6.28 -7.24 -4.74
C HIS A 184 6.24 -8.74 -4.40
N GLY A 185 6.85 -9.18 -3.29
CA GLY A 185 6.80 -10.57 -2.83
C GLY A 185 7.56 -11.57 -3.72
N ARG A 186 8.60 -11.13 -4.41
CA ARG A 186 9.45 -11.98 -5.25
C ARG A 186 10.93 -11.79 -4.95
N GLU A 187 11.74 -12.76 -5.37
CA GLU A 187 13.18 -12.65 -5.30
C GLU A 187 13.70 -11.56 -6.26
N LEU A 188 14.63 -10.73 -5.80
CA LEU A 188 15.38 -9.80 -6.61
C LEU A 188 16.74 -10.43 -6.94
N VAL A 189 17.00 -10.67 -8.21
CA VAL A 189 18.23 -11.30 -8.67
C VAL A 189 19.17 -10.23 -9.23
N SER A 190 20.44 -10.24 -8.77
CA SER A 190 21.45 -9.32 -9.30
C SER A 190 21.70 -9.55 -10.80
N LYS A 191 22.14 -8.51 -11.52
CA LYS A 191 22.37 -8.57 -12.97
C LYS A 191 23.28 -9.72 -13.44
N ASN A 192 24.18 -10.17 -12.57
CA ASN A 192 25.06 -11.32 -12.85
C ASN A 192 24.51 -12.67 -12.36
N GLY A 193 23.29 -12.70 -11.82
CA GLY A 193 22.63 -13.90 -11.30
C GLY A 193 23.20 -14.49 -10.00
N GLN A 194 24.26 -13.88 -9.44
CA GLN A 194 25.02 -14.46 -8.32
C GLN A 194 24.42 -14.16 -6.94
N LYS A 195 23.65 -13.09 -6.81
CA LYS A 195 23.04 -12.68 -5.54
C LYS A 195 21.53 -12.67 -5.67
N ILE A 196 20.88 -13.34 -4.73
CA ILE A 196 19.43 -13.29 -4.54
C ILE A 196 19.15 -12.44 -3.30
N ASP A 197 18.29 -11.43 -3.44
CA ASP A 197 17.83 -10.57 -2.37
C ASP A 197 16.35 -10.89 -2.11
N LEU A 198 16.02 -11.19 -0.87
CA LEU A 198 14.67 -11.55 -0.41
C LEU A 198 13.97 -10.41 0.34
N SER A 199 14.54 -9.20 0.33
CA SER A 199 13.99 -8.06 1.07
C SER A 199 12.56 -7.71 0.67
N SER A 200 12.21 -7.84 -0.62
CA SER A 200 10.84 -7.61 -1.12
C SER A 200 9.83 -8.69 -0.70
N MET A 201 10.26 -9.77 -0.04
CA MET A 201 9.40 -10.82 0.50
C MET A 201 9.09 -10.64 2.00
N TRP A 202 9.39 -9.47 2.54
CA TRP A 202 9.01 -9.08 3.90
C TRP A 202 7.74 -8.25 3.89
N VAL A 203 6.90 -8.46 4.90
CA VAL A 203 5.68 -7.70 5.16
C VAL A 203 5.84 -6.95 6.48
N LYS A 204 5.30 -5.76 6.58
CA LYS A 204 5.28 -4.97 7.81
C LYS A 204 3.89 -4.98 8.41
N THR A 205 3.80 -4.97 9.73
CA THR A 205 2.56 -4.61 10.40
C THR A 205 2.77 -3.32 11.17
N ILE A 206 1.80 -2.42 11.08
CA ILE A 206 1.82 -1.12 11.75
C ILE A 206 0.58 -1.07 12.63
N ASP A 207 0.75 -0.82 13.92
CA ASP A 207 -0.38 -0.59 14.81
C ASP A 207 -0.79 0.88 14.82
N LYS A 208 -1.90 1.20 15.49
CA LYS A 208 -2.45 2.57 15.57
C LYS A 208 -1.49 3.60 16.19
N SER A 209 -0.48 3.17 16.93
CA SER A 209 0.55 4.04 17.51
C SER A 209 1.71 4.31 16.54
N GLY A 210 1.72 3.65 15.37
CA GLY A 210 2.82 3.70 14.42
C GLY A 210 3.95 2.70 14.72
N SER A 211 3.76 1.79 15.68
CA SER A 211 4.75 0.76 15.99
C SER A 211 4.81 -0.30 14.89
N VAL A 212 6.02 -0.59 14.40
CA VAL A 212 6.26 -1.46 13.25
C VAL A 212 6.82 -2.82 13.69
N GLN A 213 6.29 -3.90 13.10
CA GLN A 213 6.85 -5.24 13.18
C GLN A 213 7.22 -5.73 11.77
N HIS A 214 8.28 -6.53 11.66
CA HIS A 214 8.79 -7.06 10.41
C HIS A 214 8.54 -8.56 10.34
N LEU A 215 7.79 -9.00 9.31
CA LEU A 215 7.38 -10.38 9.12
C LEU A 215 8.05 -10.95 7.87
N ASN A 216 8.77 -12.04 8.01
CA ASN A 216 9.31 -12.76 6.86
C ASN A 216 8.20 -13.62 6.22
N TRP A 217 7.78 -13.26 5.01
CA TRP A 217 6.74 -13.96 4.25
C TRP A 217 7.30 -14.77 3.07
N THR A 218 8.59 -15.00 3.03
CA THR A 218 9.23 -15.75 1.93
C THR A 218 8.53 -17.08 1.63
N GLU A 219 8.26 -17.90 2.66
CA GLU A 219 7.57 -19.18 2.48
C GLU A 219 6.12 -18.99 2.00
N ASN A 220 5.42 -17.95 2.48
CA ASN A 220 4.03 -17.67 2.08
C ASN A 220 3.97 -17.32 0.59
N PHE A 221 4.82 -16.41 0.10
CA PHE A 221 4.86 -16.04 -1.31
C PHE A 221 5.28 -17.23 -2.20
N VAL A 222 6.20 -18.07 -1.74
CA VAL A 222 6.57 -19.30 -2.46
C VAL A 222 5.38 -20.26 -2.55
N LYS A 223 4.61 -20.45 -1.47
CA LYS A 223 3.39 -21.28 -1.48
C LYS A 223 2.33 -20.74 -2.44
N ILE A 224 2.09 -19.41 -2.44
CA ILE A 224 1.11 -18.76 -3.32
C ILE A 224 1.43 -19.03 -4.79
N ARG A 225 2.66 -18.77 -5.24
CA ARG A 225 3.03 -19.00 -6.64
C ARG A 225 3.08 -20.47 -7.02
N ALA A 226 3.48 -21.35 -6.07
CA ALA A 226 3.52 -22.80 -6.30
C ALA A 226 2.12 -23.40 -6.54
N ALA A 227 1.05 -22.77 -6.00
CA ALA A 227 -0.33 -23.20 -6.23
C ALA A 227 -0.76 -23.15 -7.71
N ILE A 228 -0.02 -22.42 -8.55
CA ILE A 228 -0.21 -22.35 -10.01
C ILE A 228 1.03 -22.86 -10.78
N ASN A 229 1.84 -23.70 -10.15
CA ASN A 229 3.05 -24.32 -10.72
C ASN A 229 4.13 -23.29 -11.15
N ILE A 230 4.22 -22.15 -10.50
CA ILE A 230 5.31 -21.20 -10.70
C ILE A 230 6.37 -21.42 -9.62
N HIS A 231 7.60 -21.72 -10.06
CA HIS A 231 8.77 -21.98 -9.22
C HIS A 231 9.94 -21.12 -9.66
N PHE A 232 10.83 -20.77 -8.72
CA PHE A 232 12.04 -20.05 -9.07
C PHE A 232 12.81 -20.77 -10.21
N PRO A 233 13.31 -20.05 -11.25
CA PRO A 233 13.44 -18.59 -11.39
C PRO A 233 12.18 -17.87 -11.88
N GLY A 234 11.06 -18.58 -12.12
CA GLY A 234 9.76 -17.95 -12.35
C GLY A 234 9.32 -17.13 -11.13
N TYR A 235 8.46 -16.15 -11.35
CA TYR A 235 8.07 -15.18 -10.33
C TYR A 235 6.59 -14.81 -10.39
N MET A 236 6.12 -14.21 -9.31
CA MET A 236 4.81 -13.59 -9.20
C MET A 236 5.00 -12.26 -8.49
N THR A 237 4.47 -11.17 -9.05
CA THR A 237 4.54 -9.83 -8.50
C THR A 237 3.19 -9.45 -7.90
N HIS A 238 3.19 -8.97 -6.66
CA HIS A 238 2.00 -8.60 -5.91
C HIS A 238 1.96 -7.09 -5.69
N GLU A 239 0.85 -6.45 -6.09
CA GLU A 239 0.53 -5.06 -5.80
C GLU A 239 -0.92 -4.91 -5.29
N ALA A 240 -1.71 -5.97 -5.36
CA ALA A 240 -3.09 -6.01 -4.95
C ALA A 240 -3.33 -7.21 -4.02
N VAL A 241 -3.41 -6.95 -2.71
CA VAL A 241 -3.58 -7.97 -1.67
C VAL A 241 -4.56 -7.47 -0.61
N GLU A 242 -5.58 -8.28 -0.30
CA GLU A 242 -6.58 -7.97 0.71
C GLU A 242 -6.80 -9.12 1.69
N TRP A 243 -7.03 -8.78 2.94
CA TRP A 243 -7.54 -9.70 3.95
C TRP A 243 -9.07 -9.61 4.03
N SER A 244 -9.73 -10.73 4.04
CA SER A 244 -11.18 -10.81 4.30
C SER A 244 -11.45 -11.35 5.69
N ASP A 245 -11.97 -10.52 6.59
CA ASP A 245 -12.43 -10.96 7.92
C ASP A 245 -13.67 -11.85 7.82
N ILE A 246 -14.47 -11.73 6.75
CA ILE A 246 -15.67 -12.54 6.52
C ILE A 246 -15.30 -13.95 6.08
N HIS A 247 -14.39 -14.08 5.12
CA HIS A 247 -13.94 -15.38 4.61
C HIS A 247 -12.80 -15.98 5.44
N HIS A 248 -12.17 -15.18 6.34
CA HIS A 248 -10.95 -15.53 7.05
C HIS A 248 -9.85 -16.01 6.12
N ARG A 249 -9.63 -15.25 5.01
CA ARG A 249 -8.68 -15.59 3.94
C ARG A 249 -7.95 -14.36 3.44
N TRP A 250 -6.72 -14.57 3.01
CA TRP A 250 -5.98 -13.66 2.17
C TRP A 250 -6.46 -13.77 0.73
N PHE A 251 -6.57 -12.66 0.02
CA PHE A 251 -6.85 -12.60 -1.41
C PHE A 251 -5.73 -11.86 -2.12
N PHE A 252 -5.31 -12.40 -3.27
CA PHE A 252 -4.24 -11.86 -4.08
C PHE A 252 -4.71 -11.74 -5.53
N LEU A 253 -4.51 -10.56 -6.12
CA LEU A 253 -4.62 -10.29 -7.54
C LEU A 253 -3.22 -9.93 -8.05
N PRO A 254 -2.40 -10.91 -8.46
CA PRO A 254 -1.04 -10.62 -8.90
C PRO A 254 -1.03 -9.68 -10.10
N ARG A 255 -0.09 -8.72 -10.09
CA ARG A 255 0.15 -7.85 -11.24
C ARG A 255 0.72 -8.63 -12.41
N LYS A 256 1.71 -9.47 -12.14
CA LYS A 256 2.48 -10.19 -13.16
C LYS A 256 2.81 -11.61 -12.71
N ILE A 257 2.83 -12.53 -13.67
CA ILE A 257 3.22 -13.93 -13.46
C ILE A 257 4.08 -14.41 -14.64
N SER A 258 5.21 -15.04 -14.35
CA SER A 258 6.06 -15.66 -15.36
C SER A 258 6.65 -16.97 -14.84
N SER A 259 6.72 -17.99 -15.71
CA SER A 259 7.49 -19.21 -15.45
C SER A 259 8.99 -19.05 -15.75
N GLU A 260 9.36 -17.94 -16.40
CA GLU A 260 10.73 -17.60 -16.76
C GLU A 260 11.33 -16.64 -15.71
N SER A 261 12.64 -16.48 -15.72
CA SER A 261 13.31 -15.47 -14.90
C SER A 261 12.90 -14.05 -15.31
N PHE A 262 12.92 -13.14 -14.32
CA PHE A 262 12.60 -11.73 -14.55
C PHE A 262 13.53 -11.11 -15.61
N ASP A 263 12.90 -10.48 -16.61
CA ASP A 263 13.56 -9.65 -17.62
C ASP A 263 12.73 -8.38 -17.81
N VAL A 264 13.33 -7.22 -17.54
CA VAL A 264 12.67 -5.92 -17.61
C VAL A 264 12.05 -5.60 -18.98
N LEU A 265 12.63 -6.15 -20.08
CA LEU A 265 12.16 -5.88 -21.44
C LEU A 265 10.85 -6.61 -21.80
N VAL A 266 10.56 -7.69 -21.09
CA VAL A 266 9.36 -8.51 -21.37
C VAL A 266 8.37 -8.52 -20.20
N ASP A 267 8.78 -8.03 -19.03
CA ASP A 267 7.97 -8.03 -17.81
C ASP A 267 6.68 -7.23 -17.97
N GLU A 268 6.69 -6.16 -18.77
CA GLU A 268 5.51 -5.33 -19.05
C GLU A 268 4.34 -6.14 -19.68
N ARG A 269 4.63 -7.31 -20.26
CA ARG A 269 3.65 -8.19 -20.91
C ARG A 269 3.40 -9.51 -20.16
N LYS A 270 3.60 -9.51 -18.83
CA LYS A 270 3.36 -10.68 -17.97
C LYS A 270 2.10 -10.50 -17.10
N GLY A 271 1.17 -9.65 -17.52
CA GLY A 271 -0.14 -9.45 -16.89
C GLY A 271 -0.93 -10.76 -16.78
N THR A 272 -1.80 -10.85 -15.79
CA THR A 272 -2.51 -12.08 -15.45
C THR A 272 -3.96 -11.82 -15.05
N ASN A 273 -4.80 -12.86 -15.13
CA ASN A 273 -6.20 -12.84 -14.73
C ASN A 273 -6.50 -13.77 -13.54
N VAL A 274 -5.52 -14.00 -12.67
CA VAL A 274 -5.66 -14.96 -11.58
C VAL A 274 -6.03 -14.26 -10.29
N LEU A 275 -7.11 -14.72 -9.63
CA LEU A 275 -7.41 -14.45 -8.23
C LEU A 275 -7.00 -15.68 -7.41
N LEU A 276 -6.11 -15.49 -6.43
CA LEU A 276 -5.77 -16.53 -5.47
C LEU A 276 -6.36 -16.15 -4.11
N SER A 277 -6.84 -17.15 -3.36
CA SER A 277 -7.18 -16.95 -1.96
C SER A 277 -6.54 -18.02 -1.09
N ALA A 278 -5.92 -17.59 0.02
CA ALA A 278 -5.19 -18.48 0.93
C ALA A 278 -5.76 -18.44 2.34
N SER A 279 -5.77 -19.60 3.02
CA SER A 279 -6.01 -19.68 4.46
C SER A 279 -4.97 -18.84 5.24
N PRO A 280 -5.23 -18.49 6.52
CA PRO A 280 -4.32 -17.67 7.31
C PRO A 280 -2.88 -18.21 7.42
N ASN A 281 -2.71 -19.51 7.32
CA ASN A 281 -1.42 -20.22 7.37
C ASN A 281 -0.87 -20.62 5.99
N PHE A 282 -1.54 -20.21 4.89
CA PHE A 282 -1.15 -20.50 3.51
C PHE A 282 -1.07 -22.01 3.16
N GLU A 283 -1.86 -22.85 3.82
CA GLU A 283 -1.91 -24.29 3.52
C GLU A 283 -3.04 -24.67 2.56
N ASP A 284 -4.14 -23.93 2.58
CA ASP A 284 -5.25 -24.06 1.63
C ASP A 284 -5.30 -22.86 0.71
N ILE A 285 -4.93 -23.05 -0.56
CA ILE A 285 -4.89 -22.00 -1.58
C ILE A 285 -5.86 -22.37 -2.70
N LYS A 286 -6.79 -21.47 -3.01
CA LYS A 286 -7.75 -21.58 -4.11
C LYS A 286 -7.36 -20.65 -5.23
N VAL A 287 -7.63 -21.08 -6.46
CA VAL A 287 -7.28 -20.34 -7.69
C VAL A 287 -8.54 -20.16 -8.54
N VAL A 288 -8.81 -18.94 -8.96
CA VAL A 288 -9.94 -18.58 -9.84
C VAL A 288 -9.40 -17.78 -11.03
N ARG A 289 -9.96 -17.96 -12.21
CA ARG A 289 -9.67 -17.16 -13.41
C ARG A 289 -10.75 -16.09 -13.59
N ILE A 290 -10.33 -14.88 -13.94
CA ILE A 290 -11.19 -13.72 -14.14
C ILE A 290 -11.10 -13.28 -15.59
N GLY A 291 -12.16 -13.52 -16.37
CA GLY A 291 -12.18 -13.09 -17.77
C GLY A 291 -10.97 -13.56 -18.60
N GLU A 292 -10.63 -12.78 -19.62
CA GLU A 292 -9.50 -13.02 -20.49
C GLU A 292 -8.22 -12.31 -19.99
N ILE A 293 -7.06 -12.81 -20.38
CA ILE A 293 -5.78 -12.16 -20.06
C ILE A 293 -5.53 -11.01 -21.03
N VAL A 294 -5.24 -9.83 -20.50
CA VAL A 294 -4.67 -8.71 -21.24
C VAL A 294 -3.20 -8.60 -20.84
N PRO A 295 -2.25 -9.02 -21.68
CA PRO A 295 -0.87 -9.26 -21.25
C PRO A 295 -0.14 -8.02 -20.70
N ASN A 296 -0.46 -6.83 -21.19
CA ASN A 296 0.15 -5.56 -20.76
C ASN A 296 -0.65 -4.83 -19.68
N HIS A 297 -1.72 -5.45 -19.13
CA HIS A 297 -2.44 -4.93 -17.97
C HIS A 297 -2.10 -5.74 -16.73
N GLY A 298 -1.74 -5.07 -15.65
CA GLY A 298 -1.45 -5.67 -14.36
C GLY A 298 -2.33 -5.09 -13.26
N TYR A 299 -2.89 -5.94 -12.40
CA TYR A 299 -3.67 -5.47 -11.25
C TYR A 299 -2.76 -4.71 -10.28
N ALA A 300 -3.21 -3.50 -9.88
CA ALA A 300 -2.49 -2.61 -8.99
C ALA A 300 -3.16 -2.48 -7.61
N SER A 301 -4.50 -2.50 -7.55
CA SER A 301 -5.24 -2.51 -6.27
C SER A 301 -6.61 -3.13 -6.46
N PHE A 302 -7.18 -3.65 -5.39
CA PHE A 302 -8.60 -4.02 -5.35
C PHE A 302 -9.18 -3.88 -3.94
N LYS A 303 -10.50 -3.71 -3.88
CA LYS A 303 -11.27 -3.75 -2.63
C LYS A 303 -12.55 -4.55 -2.82
N PHE A 304 -13.03 -5.17 -1.73
CA PHE A 304 -14.37 -5.76 -1.73
C PHE A 304 -15.41 -4.65 -1.65
N ILE A 305 -16.45 -4.70 -2.50
CA ILE A 305 -17.57 -3.75 -2.40
C ILE A 305 -18.25 -3.92 -1.04
N PRO A 306 -18.35 -2.87 -0.21
CA PRO A 306 -18.98 -2.96 1.09
C PRO A 306 -20.42 -3.47 1.01
N GLY A 307 -20.86 -4.24 2.02
CA GLY A 307 -22.22 -4.81 2.04
C GLY A 307 -22.46 -6.03 1.15
N THR A 308 -21.45 -6.49 0.39
CA THR A 308 -21.56 -7.70 -0.47
C THR A 308 -21.07 -8.99 0.21
N ASN A 309 -20.82 -8.98 1.52
CA ASN A 309 -20.19 -10.07 2.24
C ASN A 309 -18.85 -10.51 1.61
N HIS A 310 -18.08 -9.55 1.08
CA HIS A 310 -16.81 -9.77 0.39
C HIS A 310 -16.92 -10.76 -0.80
N THR A 311 -18.08 -10.83 -1.47
CA THR A 311 -18.28 -11.68 -2.64
C THR A 311 -18.09 -10.95 -3.96
N VAL A 312 -18.03 -9.62 -3.94
CA VAL A 312 -17.82 -8.77 -5.12
C VAL A 312 -16.60 -7.89 -4.91
N ILE A 313 -15.74 -7.87 -5.91
CA ILE A 313 -14.49 -7.13 -5.96
C ILE A 313 -14.61 -6.02 -7.01
N THR A 314 -14.10 -4.83 -6.68
CA THR A 314 -13.70 -3.80 -7.65
C THR A 314 -12.19 -3.72 -7.67
N ALA A 315 -11.58 -3.76 -8.85
CA ALA A 315 -10.13 -3.71 -9.02
C ALA A 315 -9.74 -2.68 -10.07
N ILE A 316 -8.56 -2.10 -9.88
CA ILE A 316 -7.89 -1.32 -10.92
C ILE A 316 -6.70 -2.10 -11.47
N SER A 317 -6.48 -1.96 -12.76
CA SER A 317 -5.32 -2.46 -13.47
C SER A 317 -4.63 -1.31 -14.19
N THR A 318 -3.31 -1.41 -14.36
CA THR A 318 -2.53 -0.42 -15.08
C THR A 318 -1.79 -1.06 -16.25
N GLN A 319 -1.73 -0.29 -17.34
CA GLN A 319 -0.86 -0.55 -18.47
C GLN A 319 0.40 0.27 -18.30
N GLU A 320 1.53 -0.39 -18.50
CA GLU A 320 2.86 0.21 -18.66
C GLU A 320 3.53 -0.49 -19.82
N GLU A 321 3.70 0.22 -20.95
CA GLU A 321 4.37 -0.32 -22.12
C GLU A 321 5.18 0.82 -22.78
N GLY A 322 6.48 0.87 -22.51
CA GLY A 322 7.35 2.00 -22.90
C GLY A 322 6.90 3.30 -22.24
N ASP A 323 6.57 4.32 -23.06
CA ASP A 323 6.10 5.63 -22.56
C ASP A 323 4.54 5.67 -22.41
N VAL A 324 3.85 4.58 -22.71
CA VAL A 324 2.38 4.54 -22.65
C VAL A 324 1.95 4.03 -21.30
N THR A 325 1.17 4.83 -20.59
CA THR A 325 0.49 4.44 -19.36
C THR A 325 -1.03 4.55 -19.51
N ALA A 326 -1.76 3.73 -18.79
CA ALA A 326 -3.20 3.87 -18.64
C ALA A 326 -3.69 3.14 -17.40
N THR A 327 -4.82 3.58 -16.86
CA THR A 327 -5.53 2.91 -15.77
C THR A 327 -6.90 2.46 -16.23
N PHE A 328 -7.27 1.26 -15.83
CA PHE A 328 -8.58 0.66 -16.08
C PHE A 328 -9.23 0.25 -14.76
N ILE A 329 -10.55 0.17 -14.74
CA ILE A 329 -11.33 -0.31 -13.61
C ILE A 329 -12.24 -1.45 -14.06
N THR A 330 -12.40 -2.47 -13.22
CA THR A 330 -13.27 -3.62 -13.46
C THR A 330 -13.96 -4.05 -12.17
N ALA A 331 -15.05 -4.81 -12.27
CA ALA A 331 -15.64 -5.46 -11.11
C ALA A 331 -16.06 -6.89 -11.45
N PHE A 332 -15.90 -7.79 -10.50
CA PHE A 332 -16.17 -9.22 -10.66
C PHE A 332 -16.47 -9.89 -9.31
N THR A 333 -17.06 -11.08 -9.37
CA THR A 333 -17.28 -11.87 -8.16
C THR A 333 -16.03 -12.68 -7.80
N ILE A 334 -15.93 -13.11 -6.55
CA ILE A 334 -14.80 -13.98 -6.11
C ILE A 334 -14.75 -15.33 -6.84
N GLU A 335 -15.82 -15.71 -7.56
CA GLU A 335 -15.86 -16.86 -8.46
C GLU A 335 -15.41 -16.54 -9.89
N GLY A 336 -15.00 -15.27 -10.15
CA GLY A 336 -14.45 -14.84 -11.45
C GLY A 336 -15.48 -14.33 -12.46
N LYS A 337 -16.76 -14.20 -12.09
CA LYS A 337 -17.78 -13.64 -12.98
C LYS A 337 -17.63 -12.13 -13.11
N ILE A 338 -17.41 -11.62 -14.32
CA ILE A 338 -17.34 -10.18 -14.62
C ILE A 338 -18.71 -9.54 -14.44
N LEU A 339 -18.76 -8.42 -13.73
CA LEU A 339 -19.94 -7.57 -13.48
C LEU A 339 -19.78 -6.21 -14.16
N LEU A 340 -18.58 -5.65 -14.18
CA LEU A 340 -18.18 -4.49 -14.96
C LEU A 340 -16.98 -4.89 -15.82
N PRO A 341 -17.09 -4.92 -17.15
CA PRO A 341 -15.96 -5.12 -18.04
C PRO A 341 -14.87 -4.06 -17.78
N GLU A 342 -13.64 -4.43 -18.03
CA GLU A 342 -12.49 -3.51 -17.87
C GLU A 342 -12.74 -2.24 -18.69
N THR A 343 -12.73 -1.09 -18.03
CA THR A 343 -13.08 0.21 -18.60
C THR A 343 -11.99 1.22 -18.29
N LYS A 344 -11.50 1.92 -19.33
CA LYS A 344 -10.43 2.91 -19.17
C LYS A 344 -10.86 4.09 -18.31
N VAL A 345 -10.04 4.48 -17.34
CA VAL A 345 -10.25 5.60 -16.43
C VAL A 345 -9.40 6.82 -16.79
N SER A 346 -8.13 6.59 -17.15
CA SER A 346 -7.16 7.66 -17.37
C SER A 346 -5.98 7.16 -18.22
N ASP A 347 -5.23 8.13 -18.78
CA ASP A 347 -3.90 7.90 -19.35
C ASP A 347 -2.78 7.97 -18.29
N LEU A 348 -3.09 8.37 -17.05
CA LEU A 348 -2.15 8.32 -15.94
C LEU A 348 -2.21 6.96 -15.24
N LYS A 349 -1.12 6.60 -14.55
CA LYS A 349 -0.99 5.39 -13.76
C LYS A 349 -1.54 5.62 -12.35
N TYR A 350 -2.83 5.24 -12.10
CA TYR A 350 -3.43 5.18 -10.77
C TYR A 350 -3.28 3.76 -10.23
N GLU A 351 -2.67 3.61 -9.08
CA GLU A 351 -2.39 2.30 -8.49
C GLU A 351 -3.16 2.02 -7.20
N GLY A 352 -3.47 3.04 -6.40
CA GLY A 352 -4.30 2.86 -5.20
C GLY A 352 -5.78 3.09 -5.47
N PHE A 353 -6.63 2.24 -4.89
CA PHE A 353 -8.10 2.36 -4.93
C PHE A 353 -8.70 2.14 -3.55
N GLU A 354 -9.70 2.96 -3.14
CA GLU A 354 -10.40 2.77 -1.86
C GLU A 354 -11.84 3.29 -1.88
N PHE A 355 -12.69 2.68 -1.05
CA PHE A 355 -14.00 3.20 -0.65
C PHE A 355 -13.83 4.17 0.52
N ILE A 356 -14.06 5.48 0.28
CA ILE A 356 -13.75 6.56 1.21
C ILE A 356 -14.99 7.22 1.83
#